data_55293171ae4909dba4863f9994d92749
#
_entry.id   55293171ae4909dba4863f9994d92749
#
_cell.length_a   1.000
_cell.length_b   1.000
_cell.length_c   1.000
_cell.angle_alpha   90.00
_cell.angle_beta   90.00
_cell.angle_gamma   90.00
#
_symmetry.space_group_name_H-M   'P 1'
#
loop_
_entity.id
_entity.type
_entity.pdbx_description
1 polymer ?
#
loop_
_entity_poly.entity_id
_entity_poly.type
_entity_poly.pdbx_seq_one_letter_code
_entity_poly.pdbx_strand_id
1 'polypeptide(L)'
;MVTGALLSGIETVGECMEDATVSAFLNKAVNEEILKTIGDNEESRDFAKAVFDRFKNPFIKHQLRSIALNSVSKFSVRVLPTILEYKEQNGAYPKILSMSLAYLIYFYKNDAPNDAENVITKMKNNSISDILKDETLWGVDISDMTDFVTLGYEKIESLGAKGAMEWILSE
;
A
#
# COMPACT_ATOMS: atom_id res chain seq x y z
N MET A 1 -1.88 1.16 0.03
CA MET A 1 -3.32 1.15 0.38
C MET A 1 -4.05 2.41 -0.08
N VAL A 2 -3.65 3.62 0.31
CA VAL A 2 -4.30 4.88 -0.13
C VAL A 2 -4.37 5.00 -1.65
N THR A 3 -3.29 4.72 -2.36
CA THR A 3 -3.23 4.75 -3.83
C THR A 3 -4.16 3.73 -4.48
N GLY A 4 -4.28 2.52 -3.93
CA GLY A 4 -5.23 1.53 -4.42
C GLY A 4 -6.70 1.95 -4.25
N ALA A 5 -7.03 2.61 -3.13
CA ALA A 5 -8.36 3.16 -2.91
C ALA A 5 -8.69 4.31 -3.88
N LEU A 6 -7.73 5.22 -4.11
CA LEU A 6 -7.88 6.28 -5.12
C LEU A 6 -8.10 5.72 -6.53
N LEU A 7 -7.32 4.73 -6.93
CA LEU A 7 -7.48 4.03 -8.22
C LEU A 7 -8.81 3.28 -8.33
N SER A 8 -9.45 2.97 -7.19
CA SER A 8 -10.80 2.38 -7.12
C SER A 8 -11.92 3.42 -7.13
N GLY A 9 -11.60 4.70 -7.29
CA GLY A 9 -12.58 5.79 -7.31
C GLY A 9 -13.08 6.23 -5.94
N ILE A 10 -12.40 5.85 -4.86
CA ILE A 10 -12.73 6.24 -3.48
C ILE A 10 -12.00 7.53 -3.14
N GLU A 11 -12.68 8.48 -2.50
CA GLU A 11 -12.15 9.80 -2.23
C GLU A 11 -11.77 10.03 -0.75
N THR A 12 -12.44 9.34 0.16
CA THR A 12 -12.26 9.55 1.61
C THR A 12 -11.91 8.26 2.36
N VAL A 13 -11.31 8.43 3.53
CA VAL A 13 -11.02 7.30 4.43
C VAL A 13 -12.30 6.63 4.93
N GLY A 14 -13.36 7.40 5.18
CA GLY A 14 -14.67 6.84 5.55
C GLY A 14 -15.21 5.89 4.50
N GLU A 15 -15.21 6.31 3.23
CA GLU A 15 -15.62 5.46 2.11
C GLU A 15 -14.77 4.19 1.98
N CYS A 16 -13.47 4.23 2.31
CA CYS A 16 -12.64 3.02 2.37
C CYS A 16 -13.17 2.00 3.39
N MET A 17 -13.73 2.49 4.51
CA MET A 17 -14.25 1.62 5.56
C MET A 17 -15.64 1.06 5.21
N GLU A 18 -16.40 1.76 4.35
CA GLU A 18 -17.72 1.34 3.87
C GLU A 18 -17.62 0.39 2.66
N ASP A 19 -16.58 0.52 1.85
CA ASP A 19 -16.34 -0.36 0.70
C ASP A 19 -15.87 -1.74 1.15
N ALA A 20 -16.62 -2.78 0.81
CA ALA A 20 -16.36 -4.14 1.28
C ALA A 20 -14.97 -4.67 0.87
N THR A 21 -14.54 -4.43 -0.38
CA THR A 21 -13.27 -4.92 -0.91
C THR A 21 -12.09 -4.17 -0.29
N VAL A 22 -12.16 -2.83 -0.25
CA VAL A 22 -11.08 -2.00 0.33
C VAL A 22 -10.97 -2.21 1.83
N SER A 23 -12.10 -2.29 2.53
CA SER A 23 -12.13 -2.59 3.96
C SER A 23 -11.55 -3.97 4.27
N ALA A 24 -11.87 -5.01 3.49
CA ALA A 24 -11.28 -6.33 3.64
C ALA A 24 -9.76 -6.32 3.42
N PHE A 25 -9.28 -5.62 2.39
CA PHE A 25 -7.86 -5.45 2.10
C PHE A 25 -7.12 -4.77 3.26
N LEU A 26 -7.69 -3.69 3.82
CA LEU A 26 -7.14 -2.99 4.98
C LEU A 26 -7.11 -3.88 6.22
N ASN A 27 -8.20 -4.60 6.50
CA ASN A 27 -8.30 -5.49 7.65
C ASN A 27 -7.30 -6.64 7.57
N LYS A 28 -7.14 -7.26 6.39
CA LYS A 28 -6.15 -8.34 6.18
C LYS A 28 -4.72 -7.81 6.37
N ALA A 29 -4.38 -6.65 5.81
CA ALA A 29 -3.07 -6.01 6.02
C ALA A 29 -2.77 -5.78 7.51
N VAL A 30 -3.73 -5.25 8.26
CA VAL A 30 -3.52 -4.94 9.68
C VAL A 30 -3.44 -6.20 10.52
N ASN A 31 -4.42 -7.10 10.40
CA ASN A 31 -4.54 -8.25 11.31
C ASN A 31 -3.58 -9.39 10.98
N GLU A 32 -3.26 -9.62 9.69
CA GLU A 32 -2.46 -10.77 9.28
C GLU A 32 -1.00 -10.44 8.98
N GLU A 33 -0.68 -9.17 8.73
CA GLU A 33 0.68 -8.77 8.40
C GLU A 33 1.26 -7.78 9.41
N ILE A 34 0.62 -6.62 9.65
CA ILE A 34 1.17 -5.59 10.54
C ILE A 34 1.21 -6.07 11.99
N LEU A 35 0.09 -6.54 12.55
CA LEU A 35 0.04 -6.98 13.94
C LEU A 35 0.98 -8.17 14.19
N LYS A 36 1.09 -9.10 13.25
CA LYS A 36 2.05 -10.21 13.36
C LYS A 36 3.51 -9.74 13.41
N THR A 37 3.83 -8.66 12.69
CA THR A 37 5.19 -8.13 12.66
C THR A 37 5.55 -7.37 13.94
N ILE A 38 4.67 -6.47 14.40
CA ILE A 38 4.95 -5.60 15.55
C ILE A 38 4.67 -6.25 16.91
N GLY A 39 4.12 -7.46 16.92
CA GLY A 39 3.68 -8.19 18.10
C GLY A 39 2.16 -8.13 18.28
N ASP A 40 1.51 -9.27 18.03
CA ASP A 40 0.07 -9.43 18.14
C ASP A 40 -0.32 -9.66 19.61
N ASN A 41 -0.59 -8.59 20.34
CA ASN A 41 -1.01 -8.57 21.73
C ASN A 41 -2.25 -7.68 21.94
N GLU A 42 -2.79 -7.64 23.14
CA GLU A 42 -4.01 -6.88 23.47
C GLU A 42 -3.83 -5.38 23.18
N GLU A 43 -2.69 -4.79 23.54
CA GLU A 43 -2.41 -3.37 23.34
C GLU A 43 -2.37 -3.00 21.85
N SER A 44 -1.68 -3.78 21.03
CA SER A 44 -1.58 -3.54 19.58
C SER A 44 -2.93 -3.73 18.87
N ARG A 45 -3.75 -4.70 19.29
CA ARG A 45 -5.11 -4.90 18.78
C ARG A 45 -6.06 -3.76 19.18
N ASP A 46 -5.99 -3.30 20.41
CA ASP A 46 -6.79 -2.17 20.87
C ASP A 46 -6.41 -0.88 20.15
N PHE A 47 -5.12 -0.67 19.90
CA PHE A 47 -4.66 0.45 19.11
C PHE A 47 -5.17 0.37 17.66
N ALA A 48 -5.08 -0.79 17.01
CA ALA A 48 -5.60 -0.99 15.65
C ALA A 48 -7.11 -0.73 15.59
N LYS A 49 -7.88 -1.24 16.57
CA LYS A 49 -9.31 -0.98 16.69
C LYS A 49 -9.61 0.52 16.82
N ALA A 50 -8.92 1.21 17.72
CA ALA A 50 -9.10 2.65 17.90
C ALA A 50 -8.80 3.45 16.61
N VAL A 51 -7.82 3.02 15.79
CA VAL A 51 -7.53 3.62 14.49
C VAL A 51 -8.70 3.41 13.52
N PHE A 52 -9.23 2.18 13.43
CA PHE A 52 -10.39 1.89 12.57
C PHE A 52 -11.65 2.65 13.01
N ASP A 53 -11.91 2.74 14.31
CA ASP A 53 -13.05 3.50 14.85
C ASP A 53 -12.94 4.99 14.51
N ARG A 54 -11.73 5.56 14.57
CA ARG A 54 -11.46 6.93 14.11
C ARG A 54 -11.68 7.11 12.61
N PHE A 55 -11.32 6.12 11.79
CA PHE A 55 -11.53 6.16 10.34
C PHE A 55 -13.01 6.10 9.95
N LYS A 56 -13.82 5.44 10.76
CA LYS A 56 -15.29 5.37 10.57
C LYS A 56 -16.03 6.62 11.05
N ASN A 57 -15.33 7.57 11.68
CA ASN A 57 -15.99 8.78 12.20
C ASN A 57 -16.49 9.67 11.05
N PRO A 58 -17.82 9.83 10.87
CA PRO A 58 -18.38 10.56 9.74
C PRO A 58 -18.14 12.08 9.80
N PHE A 59 -17.74 12.60 10.96
CA PHE A 59 -17.45 14.03 11.14
C PHE A 59 -16.07 14.43 10.62
N ILE A 60 -15.19 13.48 10.34
CA ILE A 60 -13.83 13.74 9.90
C ILE A 60 -13.66 13.20 8.46
N LYS A 61 -13.80 14.11 7.48
CA LYS A 61 -13.60 13.77 6.06
C LYS A 61 -12.10 13.85 5.69
N HIS A 62 -11.35 12.80 5.97
CA HIS A 62 -9.98 12.68 5.51
C HIS A 62 -9.94 12.38 4.00
N GLN A 63 -9.52 13.36 3.20
CA GLN A 63 -9.38 13.21 1.76
C GLN A 63 -8.16 12.33 1.42
N LEU A 64 -8.35 11.26 0.65
CA LEU A 64 -7.27 10.35 0.27
C LEU A 64 -6.19 11.06 -0.57
N ARG A 65 -6.55 12.00 -1.44
CA ARG A 65 -5.57 12.77 -2.21
C ARG A 65 -4.63 13.60 -1.32
N SER A 66 -5.13 14.15 -0.21
CA SER A 66 -4.29 14.85 0.76
C SER A 66 -3.34 13.88 1.50
N ILE A 67 -3.80 12.67 1.78
CA ILE A 67 -2.97 11.62 2.39
C ILE A 67 -1.92 11.11 1.39
N ALA A 68 -2.26 11.07 0.10
CA ALA A 68 -1.39 10.60 -0.97
C ALA A 68 -0.24 11.54 -1.35
N LEU A 69 -0.15 12.74 -0.76
CA LEU A 69 0.99 13.64 -0.95
C LEU A 69 2.30 12.96 -0.51
N ASN A 70 3.33 13.03 -1.35
CA ASN A 70 4.66 12.45 -1.08
C ASN A 70 4.58 10.96 -0.67
N SER A 71 3.79 10.17 -1.42
CA SER A 71 3.50 8.78 -1.05
C SER A 71 4.72 7.88 -1.11
N VAL A 72 5.70 8.12 -2.00
CA VAL A 72 6.94 7.33 -2.07
C VAL A 72 7.72 7.46 -0.76
N SER A 73 8.00 8.67 -0.32
CA SER A 73 8.71 8.93 0.95
C SER A 73 7.96 8.34 2.15
N LYS A 74 6.64 8.52 2.20
CA LYS A 74 5.81 7.94 3.28
C LYS A 74 5.83 6.42 3.27
N PHE A 75 5.82 5.79 2.10
CA PHE A 75 5.90 4.35 1.99
C PHE A 75 7.26 3.83 2.48
N SER A 76 8.34 4.46 2.01
CA SER A 76 9.71 4.12 2.40
C SER A 76 9.92 4.13 3.93
N VAL A 77 9.40 5.17 4.62
CA VAL A 77 9.65 5.32 6.06
C VAL A 77 8.59 4.69 6.97
N ARG A 78 7.40 4.34 6.46
CA ARG A 78 6.27 3.88 7.30
C ARG A 78 5.80 2.47 7.00
N VAL A 79 5.96 2.00 5.75
CA VAL A 79 5.41 0.71 5.31
C VAL A 79 6.54 -0.27 5.00
N LEU A 80 7.55 0.18 4.27
CA LEU A 80 8.66 -0.67 3.87
C LEU A 80 9.40 -1.33 5.05
N PRO A 81 9.68 -0.64 6.17
CA PRO A 81 10.30 -1.30 7.33
C PRO A 81 9.50 -2.51 7.83
N THR A 82 8.16 -2.40 7.89
CA THR A 82 7.29 -3.51 8.29
C THR A 82 7.34 -4.66 7.27
N ILE A 83 7.42 -4.37 5.97
CA ILE A 83 7.56 -5.39 4.92
C ILE A 83 8.87 -6.17 5.09
N LEU A 84 9.98 -5.47 5.32
CA LEU A 84 11.30 -6.08 5.49
C LEU A 84 11.38 -6.89 6.77
N GLU A 85 10.86 -6.37 7.87
CA GLU A 85 10.80 -7.07 9.15
C GLU A 85 9.92 -8.32 9.08
N TYR A 86 8.74 -8.23 8.43
CA TYR A 86 7.88 -9.40 8.19
C TYR A 86 8.62 -10.48 7.43
N LYS A 87 9.36 -10.10 6.36
CA LYS A 87 10.18 -11.05 5.57
C LYS A 87 11.25 -11.71 6.43
N GLU A 88 11.96 -10.94 7.26
CA GLU A 88 12.98 -11.48 8.15
C GLU A 88 12.40 -12.51 9.14
N GLN A 89 11.24 -12.22 9.71
CA GLN A 89 10.56 -13.08 10.68
C GLN A 89 9.93 -14.33 10.05
N ASN A 90 9.42 -14.24 8.80
CA ASN A 90 8.59 -15.28 8.18
C ASN A 90 9.23 -15.95 6.96
N GLY A 91 10.38 -15.47 6.49
CA GLY A 91 11.07 -16.01 5.30
C GLY A 91 10.42 -15.68 3.96
N ALA A 92 9.31 -14.91 3.95
CA ALA A 92 8.58 -14.51 2.75
C ALA A 92 8.00 -13.09 2.92
N TYR A 93 7.79 -12.39 1.82
CA TYR A 93 7.17 -11.07 1.84
C TYR A 93 5.68 -11.13 2.20
N PRO A 94 5.15 -10.11 2.95
CA PRO A 94 3.73 -9.99 3.22
C PRO A 94 2.98 -9.65 1.93
N LYS A 95 1.98 -10.43 1.57
CA LYS A 95 1.29 -10.33 0.27
C LYS A 95 0.54 -9.00 0.11
N ILE A 96 -0.21 -8.58 1.12
CA ILE A 96 -1.08 -7.41 1.06
C ILE A 96 -0.27 -6.11 1.09
N LEU A 97 0.75 -6.03 1.96
CA LEU A 97 1.63 -4.86 2.01
C LEU A 97 2.48 -4.76 0.74
N SER A 98 2.97 -5.88 0.20
CA SER A 98 3.70 -5.91 -1.07
C SER A 98 2.80 -5.51 -2.26
N MET A 99 1.53 -5.94 -2.26
CA MET A 99 0.56 -5.49 -3.26
C MET A 99 0.32 -3.97 -3.16
N SER A 100 0.39 -3.39 -1.96
CA SER A 100 0.28 -1.93 -1.81
C SER A 100 1.43 -1.15 -2.46
N LEU A 101 2.61 -1.77 -2.63
CA LEU A 101 3.72 -1.21 -3.41
C LEU A 101 3.43 -1.23 -4.92
N ALA A 102 2.82 -2.31 -5.43
CA ALA A 102 2.36 -2.36 -6.82
C ALA A 102 1.33 -1.27 -7.12
N TYR A 103 0.36 -1.04 -6.22
CA TYR A 103 -0.58 0.09 -6.33
C TYR A 103 0.11 1.46 -6.31
N LEU A 104 1.14 1.62 -5.48
CA LEU A 104 1.89 2.87 -5.43
C LEU A 104 2.58 3.14 -6.77
N ILE A 105 3.29 2.16 -7.33
CA ILE A 105 3.98 2.29 -8.61
C ILE A 105 2.97 2.52 -9.74
N TYR A 106 1.86 1.77 -9.76
CA TYR A 106 0.81 1.95 -10.76
C TYR A 106 0.21 3.37 -10.73
N PHE A 107 -0.07 3.88 -9.53
CA PHE A 107 -0.59 5.23 -9.33
C PHE A 107 0.36 6.30 -9.88
N TYR A 108 1.67 6.18 -9.61
CA TYR A 108 2.65 7.16 -10.13
C TYR A 108 2.83 7.10 -11.64
N LYS A 109 2.64 5.92 -12.25
CA LYS A 109 2.76 5.75 -13.70
C LYS A 109 1.52 6.22 -14.46
N ASN A 110 0.33 6.14 -13.88
CA ASN A 110 -0.94 6.24 -14.60
C ASN A 110 -1.90 7.33 -14.07
N ASP A 111 -1.63 7.95 -12.93
CA ASP A 111 -2.46 9.03 -12.35
C ASP A 111 -1.59 10.30 -12.19
N ALA A 112 -2.14 11.28 -11.49
CA ALA A 112 -1.50 12.57 -11.18
C ALA A 112 -1.02 12.60 -9.72
N PRO A 113 0.13 12.00 -9.38
CA PRO A 113 0.69 12.06 -8.05
C PRO A 113 1.15 13.50 -7.74
N ASN A 114 1.03 13.91 -6.48
CA ASN A 114 1.60 15.15 -5.98
C ASN A 114 2.82 14.81 -5.12
N ASP A 115 3.99 14.94 -5.71
CA ASP A 115 5.29 14.64 -5.12
C ASP A 115 6.37 15.52 -5.78
N ALA A 116 7.62 15.42 -5.34
CA ALA A 116 8.75 16.10 -5.97
C ALA A 116 8.92 15.63 -7.43
N GLU A 117 9.21 16.55 -8.33
CA GLU A 117 9.28 16.29 -9.78
C GLU A 117 10.29 15.19 -10.15
N ASN A 118 11.43 15.15 -9.46
CA ASN A 118 12.42 14.10 -9.65
C ASN A 118 11.90 12.71 -9.24
N VAL A 119 11.09 12.61 -8.20
CA VAL A 119 10.46 11.35 -7.77
C VAL A 119 9.43 10.92 -8.81
N ILE A 120 8.57 11.83 -9.25
CA ILE A 120 7.57 11.55 -10.30
C ILE A 120 8.25 11.07 -11.57
N THR A 121 9.31 11.75 -12.01
CA THR A 121 10.06 11.39 -13.23
C THR A 121 10.65 10.00 -13.13
N LYS A 122 11.28 9.64 -12.01
CA LYS A 122 11.84 8.30 -11.77
C LYS A 122 10.77 7.22 -11.80
N MET A 123 9.67 7.44 -11.09
CA MET A 123 8.56 6.49 -11.01
C MET A 123 7.86 6.28 -12.37
N LYS A 124 7.74 7.32 -13.19
CA LYS A 124 7.10 7.24 -14.52
C LYS A 124 7.97 6.58 -15.57
N ASN A 125 9.24 6.94 -15.63
CA ASN A 125 10.08 6.63 -16.79
C ASN A 125 10.89 5.34 -16.63
N ASN A 126 11.14 4.87 -15.43
CA ASN A 126 11.94 3.69 -15.18
C ASN A 126 11.10 2.41 -15.22
N SER A 127 11.74 1.27 -15.47
CA SER A 127 11.14 -0.05 -15.29
C SER A 127 10.81 -0.33 -13.82
N ILE A 128 9.92 -1.28 -13.54
CA ILE A 128 9.61 -1.67 -12.15
C ILE A 128 10.89 -2.14 -11.45
N SER A 129 11.72 -2.94 -12.12
CA SER A 129 13.00 -3.41 -11.56
C SER A 129 13.94 -2.26 -11.22
N ASP A 130 14.07 -1.24 -12.09
CA ASP A 130 14.94 -0.09 -11.83
C ASP A 130 14.39 0.80 -10.71
N ILE A 131 13.05 0.97 -10.64
CA ILE A 131 12.40 1.65 -9.52
C ILE A 131 12.75 0.95 -8.21
N LEU A 132 12.63 -0.37 -8.13
CA LEU A 132 12.86 -1.14 -6.89
C LEU A 132 14.34 -1.19 -6.48
N LYS A 133 15.26 -1.03 -7.42
CA LYS A 133 16.71 -0.90 -7.16
C LYS A 133 17.12 0.49 -6.67
N ASP A 134 16.31 1.51 -6.92
CA ASP A 134 16.70 2.90 -6.63
C ASP A 134 16.66 3.20 -5.12
N GLU A 135 17.80 3.03 -4.45
CA GLU A 135 17.95 3.31 -3.03
C GLU A 135 17.64 4.78 -2.66
N THR A 136 17.64 5.71 -3.62
CA THR A 136 17.25 7.10 -3.34
C THR A 136 15.75 7.26 -3.13
N LEU A 137 14.93 6.29 -3.61
CA LEU A 137 13.49 6.24 -3.37
C LEU A 137 13.15 5.49 -2.07
N TRP A 138 13.87 4.40 -1.79
CA TRP A 138 13.47 3.43 -0.75
C TRP A 138 14.43 3.38 0.44
N GLY A 139 15.66 3.90 0.31
CA GLY A 139 16.72 3.78 1.32
C GLY A 139 17.48 2.44 1.26
N VAL A 140 17.01 1.48 0.48
CA VAL A 140 17.57 0.14 0.32
C VAL A 140 17.15 -0.44 -1.03
N ASP A 141 17.97 -1.34 -1.60
CA ASP A 141 17.60 -2.13 -2.78
C ASP A 141 16.55 -3.19 -2.39
N ILE A 142 15.39 -3.14 -3.03
CA ILE A 142 14.26 -4.07 -2.84
C ILE A 142 13.90 -4.79 -4.15
N SER A 143 14.86 -4.92 -5.06
CA SER A 143 14.63 -5.51 -6.39
C SER A 143 14.28 -7.00 -6.36
N ASP A 144 14.51 -7.69 -5.25
CA ASP A 144 14.03 -9.06 -5.03
C ASP A 144 12.49 -9.16 -4.93
N MET A 145 11.78 -8.03 -4.80
CA MET A 145 10.31 -7.96 -4.92
C MET A 145 9.82 -7.80 -6.36
N THR A 146 10.73 -7.71 -7.37
CA THR A 146 10.36 -7.35 -8.76
C THR A 146 9.28 -8.25 -9.33
N ASP A 147 9.40 -9.56 -9.19
CA ASP A 147 8.44 -10.51 -9.77
C ASP A 147 7.04 -10.34 -9.17
N PHE A 148 6.95 -10.22 -7.85
CA PHE A 148 5.67 -10.02 -7.17
C PHE A 148 5.04 -8.67 -7.53
N VAL A 149 5.82 -7.59 -7.50
CA VAL A 149 5.33 -6.24 -7.81
C VAL A 149 4.91 -6.11 -9.26
N THR A 150 5.64 -6.75 -10.20
CA THR A 150 5.26 -6.80 -11.61
C THR A 150 3.95 -7.56 -11.80
N LEU A 151 3.81 -8.73 -11.17
CA LEU A 151 2.55 -9.48 -11.21
C LEU A 151 1.39 -8.65 -10.65
N GLY A 152 1.59 -7.99 -9.51
CA GLY A 152 0.59 -7.09 -8.93
C GLY A 152 0.21 -5.94 -9.87
N TYR A 153 1.18 -5.34 -10.53
CA TYR A 153 0.96 -4.28 -11.52
C TYR A 153 0.10 -4.78 -12.70
N GLU A 154 0.44 -5.94 -13.28
CA GLU A 154 -0.31 -6.57 -14.37
C GLU A 154 -1.75 -6.93 -13.95
N LYS A 155 -1.94 -7.37 -12.69
CA LYS A 155 -3.29 -7.63 -12.14
C LYS A 155 -4.12 -6.34 -12.03
N ILE A 156 -3.51 -5.23 -11.61
CA ILE A 156 -4.20 -3.93 -11.58
C ILE A 156 -4.59 -3.51 -12.99
N GLU A 157 -3.70 -3.68 -13.97
CA GLU A 157 -3.94 -3.34 -15.37
C GLU A 157 -5.06 -4.18 -16.00
N SER A 158 -5.08 -5.48 -15.72
CA SER A 158 -6.03 -6.42 -16.34
C SER A 158 -7.39 -6.50 -15.64
N LEU A 159 -7.45 -6.38 -14.31
CA LEU A 159 -8.65 -6.56 -13.50
C LEU A 159 -9.22 -5.24 -12.94
N GLY A 160 -8.48 -4.14 -13.11
CA GLY A 160 -8.74 -2.91 -12.41
C GLY A 160 -8.35 -2.96 -10.93
N ALA A 161 -8.36 -1.80 -10.25
CA ALA A 161 -7.86 -1.70 -8.89
C ALA A 161 -8.64 -2.60 -7.89
N LYS A 162 -9.98 -2.62 -7.94
CA LYS A 162 -10.77 -3.50 -7.07
C LYS A 162 -10.59 -4.97 -7.38
N GLY A 163 -10.63 -5.35 -8.66
CA GLY A 163 -10.43 -6.73 -9.06
C GLY A 163 -9.07 -7.29 -8.64
N ALA A 164 -8.03 -6.47 -8.67
CA ALA A 164 -6.71 -6.86 -8.18
C ALA A 164 -6.65 -6.99 -6.63
N MET A 165 -7.46 -6.21 -5.88
CA MET A 165 -7.63 -6.43 -4.44
C MET A 165 -8.34 -7.76 -4.16
N GLU A 166 -9.43 -8.05 -4.88
CA GLU A 166 -10.17 -9.32 -4.75
C GLU A 166 -9.29 -10.52 -5.09
N TRP A 167 -8.49 -10.39 -6.15
CA TRP A 167 -7.53 -11.43 -6.51
C TRP A 167 -6.55 -11.72 -5.36
N ILE A 168 -5.85 -10.73 -4.82
CA ILE A 168 -4.85 -10.96 -3.77
C ILE A 168 -5.49 -11.39 -2.44
N LEU A 169 -6.75 -11.03 -2.19
CA LEU A 169 -7.48 -11.49 -1.02
C LEU A 169 -7.84 -12.98 -1.09
N SER A 170 -7.92 -13.55 -2.29
CA SER A 170 -8.22 -14.96 -2.52
C SER A 170 -6.99 -15.88 -2.51
N GLU A 171 -5.78 -15.33 -2.58
CA GLU A 171 -4.48 -16.03 -2.54
C GLU A 171 -4.01 -16.33 -1.10
#